data_298e95562663fc3b17a4d516bb7c8d8d
#
_entry.id   298e95562663fc3b17a4d516bb7c8d8d
#
_cell.length_a   1.000
_cell.length_b   1.000
_cell.length_c   1.000
_cell.angle_alpha   90.00
_cell.angle_beta   90.00
_cell.angle_gamma   90.00
#
_symmetry.space_group_name_H-M   'P 1'
#
loop_
_entity.id
_entity.type
_entity.pdbx_description
1 polymer ?
#
loop_
_entity_poly.entity_id
_entity_poly.type
_entity_poly.pdbx_seq_one_letter_code
_entity_poly.pdbx_strand_id
1 'polypeptide(L)'
;MSDDDRTTPLGLFNYARSYWQSAVLLHHARAKVTHPDAPVTLLLAHAIELYLKAFLRLRGVGIEEVRTTFGHDFKKLVDEASTRGLSLGKEEIDIAAVLTEKESIRRSRYIETGYYQRPGLAALSRTCQGLDQSVSAAFQSVSAALRDAGMSIQSAALNHIGAD
;
A
#
# COMPACT_ATOMS: atom_id res chain seq x y z
N MET A 1 5.05 6.37 -23.91
CA MET A 1 5.23 6.23 -22.45
C MET A 1 4.16 5.26 -21.96
N SER A 2 4.59 4.07 -21.55
CA SER A 2 3.69 3.00 -21.10
C SER A 2 3.07 3.35 -19.74
N ASP A 3 2.00 2.66 -19.33
CA ASP A 3 1.44 2.80 -17.98
C ASP A 3 2.45 2.39 -16.90
N ASP A 4 3.37 1.48 -17.21
CA ASP A 4 4.48 1.09 -16.36
C ASP A 4 5.42 2.26 -16.05
N ASP A 5 5.71 3.11 -17.04
CA ASP A 5 6.58 4.28 -16.88
C ASP A 5 5.95 5.35 -15.98
N ARG A 6 4.62 5.42 -15.96
CA ARG A 6 3.85 6.40 -15.17
C ARG A 6 3.62 5.99 -13.73
N THR A 7 3.58 4.67 -13.45
CA THR A 7 3.27 4.14 -12.13
C THR A 7 4.54 3.57 -11.49
N THR A 8 5.43 4.48 -11.08
CA THR A 8 6.70 4.11 -10.47
C THR A 8 6.53 3.60 -9.04
N PRO A 9 7.43 2.71 -8.55
CA PRO A 9 7.44 2.28 -7.15
C PRO A 9 7.47 3.45 -6.16
N LEU A 10 8.34 4.43 -6.40
CA LEU A 10 8.48 5.62 -5.56
C LEU A 10 7.23 6.51 -5.61
N GLY A 11 6.61 6.63 -6.78
CA GLY A 11 5.34 7.35 -6.94
C GLY A 11 4.25 6.75 -6.05
N LEU A 12 4.06 5.42 -6.12
CA LEU A 12 3.09 4.71 -5.28
C LEU A 12 3.38 4.87 -3.79
N PHE A 13 4.66 4.79 -3.39
CA PHE A 13 5.09 5.00 -2.01
C PHE A 13 4.76 6.41 -1.50
N ASN A 14 5.04 7.44 -2.29
CA ASN A 14 4.72 8.82 -1.93
C ASN A 14 3.20 9.06 -1.85
N TYR A 15 2.42 8.44 -2.74
CA TYR A 15 0.97 8.47 -2.66
C TYR A 15 0.46 7.79 -1.38
N ALA A 16 0.99 6.62 -1.02
CA ALA A 16 0.65 5.93 0.21
C ALA A 16 0.87 6.83 1.44
N ARG A 17 2.02 7.49 1.53
CA ARG A 17 2.33 8.46 2.59
C ARG A 17 1.34 9.62 2.62
N SER A 18 0.99 10.16 1.47
CA SER A 18 0.05 11.29 1.36
C SER A 18 -1.34 10.88 1.88
N TYR A 19 -1.83 9.70 1.51
CA TYR A 19 -3.11 9.19 1.99
C TYR A 19 -3.08 8.93 3.50
N TRP A 20 -2.03 8.31 4.04
CA TRP A 20 -1.89 8.07 5.46
C TRP A 20 -1.85 9.39 6.26
N GLN A 21 -1.00 10.34 5.88
CA GLN A 21 -0.89 11.64 6.54
C GLN A 21 -2.22 12.42 6.47
N SER A 22 -2.91 12.39 5.34
CA SER A 22 -4.23 13.02 5.18
C SER A 22 -5.26 12.37 6.10
N ALA A 23 -5.24 11.05 6.26
CA ALA A 23 -6.13 10.33 7.18
C ALA A 23 -5.89 10.76 8.63
N VAL A 24 -4.62 10.88 9.05
CA VAL A 24 -4.25 11.34 10.40
C VAL A 24 -4.74 12.76 10.65
N LEU A 25 -4.51 13.67 9.71
CA LEU A 25 -4.98 15.06 9.80
C LEU A 25 -6.50 15.13 9.91
N LEU A 26 -7.21 14.39 9.06
CA LEU A 26 -8.67 14.34 9.04
C LEU A 26 -9.23 13.79 10.36
N HIS A 27 -8.61 12.74 10.91
CA HIS A 27 -9.00 12.16 12.18
C HIS A 27 -8.86 13.17 13.33
N HIS A 28 -7.76 13.92 13.37
CA HIS A 28 -7.53 14.94 14.39
C HIS A 28 -8.42 16.18 14.23
N ALA A 29 -8.83 16.51 13.02
CA ALA A 29 -9.73 17.64 12.75
C ALA A 29 -11.13 17.45 13.34
N ARG A 30 -11.53 16.21 13.67
CA ARG A 30 -12.83 15.87 14.29
C ARG A 30 -14.01 16.55 13.61
N ALA A 31 -14.12 16.38 12.29
CA ALA A 31 -15.19 16.98 11.52
C ALA A 31 -16.57 16.65 12.12
N LYS A 32 -17.42 17.66 12.28
CA LYS A 32 -18.80 17.49 12.79
C LYS A 32 -19.71 16.97 11.67
N VAL A 33 -19.56 15.71 11.34
CA VAL A 33 -20.32 15.00 10.28
C VAL A 33 -20.88 13.70 10.83
N THR A 34 -21.86 13.12 10.17
CA THR A 34 -22.56 11.91 10.65
C THR A 34 -21.69 10.67 10.70
N HIS A 35 -20.68 10.58 9.84
CA HIS A 35 -19.78 9.40 9.74
C HIS A 35 -18.31 9.86 9.63
N PRO A 36 -17.72 10.44 10.70
CA PRO A 36 -16.37 11.04 10.64
C PRO A 36 -15.29 10.03 10.34
N ASP A 37 -15.46 8.77 10.75
CA ASP A 37 -14.47 7.71 10.57
C ASP A 37 -14.47 7.07 9.19
N ALA A 38 -15.56 7.19 8.42
CA ALA A 38 -15.68 6.54 7.13
C ALA A 38 -14.60 7.00 6.12
N PRO A 39 -14.40 8.32 5.90
CA PRO A 39 -13.33 8.77 5.01
C PRO A 39 -11.94 8.47 5.55
N VAL A 40 -11.74 8.52 6.88
CA VAL A 40 -10.46 8.16 7.50
C VAL A 40 -10.11 6.69 7.24
N THR A 41 -11.08 5.79 7.43
CA THR A 41 -10.92 4.35 7.16
C THR A 41 -10.56 4.10 5.70
N LEU A 42 -11.24 4.77 4.76
CA LEU A 42 -10.98 4.64 3.33
C LEU A 42 -9.55 5.07 2.97
N LEU A 43 -9.11 6.22 3.48
CA LEU A 43 -7.77 6.75 3.23
C LEU A 43 -6.68 5.82 3.81
N LEU A 44 -6.87 5.30 5.03
CA LEU A 44 -5.92 4.37 5.66
C LEU A 44 -5.84 3.04 4.88
N ALA A 45 -6.98 2.46 4.52
CA ALA A 45 -7.00 1.23 3.74
C ALA A 45 -6.35 1.41 2.37
N HIS A 46 -6.61 2.53 1.69
CA HIS A 46 -5.97 2.83 0.41
C HIS A 46 -4.46 3.05 0.56
N ALA A 47 -4.00 3.69 1.65
CA ALA A 47 -2.58 3.81 1.94
C ALA A 47 -1.90 2.44 2.10
N ILE A 48 -2.51 1.50 2.84
CA ILE A 48 -2.01 0.13 3.02
C ILE A 48 -1.86 -0.56 1.65
N GLU A 49 -2.90 -0.50 0.81
CA GLU A 49 -2.87 -1.05 -0.54
C GLU A 49 -1.71 -0.50 -1.36
N LEU A 50 -1.52 0.82 -1.35
CA LEU A 50 -0.48 1.50 -2.12
C LEU A 50 0.93 1.17 -1.61
N TYR A 51 1.15 1.02 -0.30
CA TYR A 51 2.44 0.57 0.24
C TYR A 51 2.82 -0.82 -0.27
N LEU A 52 1.88 -1.77 -0.22
CA LEU A 52 2.10 -3.12 -0.71
C LEU A 52 2.39 -3.14 -2.22
N LYS A 53 1.62 -2.39 -3.00
CA LYS A 53 1.84 -2.24 -4.44
C LYS A 53 3.17 -1.57 -4.76
N ALA A 54 3.57 -0.56 -4.00
CA ALA A 54 4.87 0.09 -4.14
C ALA A 54 6.02 -0.90 -3.95
N PHE A 55 5.93 -1.76 -2.94
CA PHE A 55 6.91 -2.80 -2.69
C PHE A 55 6.95 -3.84 -3.82
N LEU A 56 5.79 -4.34 -4.26
CA LEU A 56 5.73 -5.30 -5.38
C LEU A 56 6.34 -4.72 -6.65
N ARG A 57 6.03 -3.47 -6.97
CA ARG A 57 6.65 -2.75 -8.09
C ARG A 57 8.16 -2.59 -7.90
N LEU A 58 8.63 -2.32 -6.69
CA LEU A 58 10.07 -2.24 -6.37
C LEU A 58 10.78 -3.59 -6.59
N ARG A 59 10.04 -4.70 -6.42
CA ARG A 59 10.51 -6.07 -6.67
C ARG A 59 10.27 -6.55 -8.11
N GLY A 60 9.95 -5.65 -9.03
CA GLY A 60 9.85 -5.94 -10.47
C GLY A 60 8.52 -6.53 -10.94
N VAL A 61 7.47 -6.50 -10.10
CA VAL A 61 6.12 -6.91 -10.56
C VAL A 61 5.57 -5.84 -11.51
N GLY A 62 5.12 -6.25 -12.70
CA GLY A 62 4.55 -5.36 -13.71
C GLY A 62 3.26 -4.67 -13.24
N ILE A 63 2.98 -3.46 -13.74
CA ILE A 63 1.77 -2.73 -13.32
C ILE A 63 0.49 -3.47 -13.72
N GLU A 64 0.49 -4.12 -14.84
CA GLU A 64 -0.66 -4.89 -15.31
C GLU A 64 -0.95 -6.08 -14.39
N GLU A 65 0.09 -6.78 -13.95
CA GLU A 65 -0.03 -7.86 -12.96
C GLU A 65 -0.55 -7.32 -11.62
N VAL A 66 -0.04 -6.16 -11.18
CA VAL A 66 -0.54 -5.51 -9.95
C VAL A 66 -2.02 -5.19 -10.04
N ARG A 67 -2.51 -4.79 -11.22
CA ARG A 67 -3.93 -4.45 -11.45
C ARG A 67 -4.82 -5.69 -11.58
N THR A 68 -4.41 -6.68 -12.35
CA THR A 68 -5.26 -7.81 -12.73
C THR A 68 -5.20 -8.97 -11.75
N THR A 69 -4.00 -9.32 -11.27
CA THR A 69 -3.80 -10.49 -10.40
C THR A 69 -4.09 -10.15 -8.93
N PHE A 70 -3.62 -9.01 -8.47
CA PHE A 70 -3.76 -8.61 -7.07
C PHE A 70 -4.95 -7.67 -6.84
N GLY A 71 -5.19 -6.73 -7.76
CA GLY A 71 -6.32 -5.80 -7.69
C GLY A 71 -6.41 -5.08 -6.34
N HIS A 72 -7.48 -5.35 -5.61
CA HIS A 72 -7.75 -4.81 -4.26
C HIS A 72 -7.78 -5.91 -3.19
N ASP A 73 -7.23 -7.08 -3.48
CA ASP A 73 -7.16 -8.20 -2.55
C ASP A 73 -5.94 -8.05 -1.62
N PHE A 74 -6.20 -7.56 -0.41
CA PHE A 74 -5.14 -7.29 0.58
C PHE A 74 -4.39 -8.55 0.98
N LYS A 75 -5.09 -9.68 1.08
CA LYS A 75 -4.45 -10.94 1.45
C LYS A 75 -3.45 -11.36 0.38
N LYS A 76 -3.84 -11.33 -0.89
CA LYS A 76 -2.93 -11.65 -2.00
C LYS A 76 -1.74 -10.70 -2.04
N LEU A 77 -1.98 -9.40 -1.82
CA LEU A 77 -0.90 -8.40 -1.80
C LEU A 77 0.10 -8.67 -0.66
N VAL A 78 -0.38 -9.01 0.54
CA VAL A 78 0.46 -9.33 1.70
C VAL A 78 1.21 -10.64 1.48
N ASP A 79 0.55 -11.69 1.01
CA ASP A 79 1.16 -13.00 0.76
C ASP A 79 2.31 -12.87 -0.26
N GLU A 80 2.09 -12.17 -1.37
CA GLU A 80 3.11 -11.95 -2.39
C GLU A 80 4.24 -11.04 -1.88
N ALA A 81 3.92 -9.96 -1.16
CA ALA A 81 4.93 -9.08 -0.59
C ALA A 81 5.83 -9.83 0.40
N SER A 82 5.25 -10.69 1.25
CA SER A 82 5.99 -11.54 2.17
C SER A 82 6.90 -12.53 1.43
N THR A 83 6.39 -13.18 0.38
CA THR A 83 7.15 -14.11 -0.47
C THR A 83 8.35 -13.42 -1.11
N ARG A 84 8.20 -12.14 -1.49
CA ARG A 84 9.28 -11.31 -2.07
C ARG A 84 10.17 -10.64 -1.03
N GLY A 85 10.02 -10.97 0.27
CA GLY A 85 10.91 -10.57 1.33
C GLY A 85 10.54 -9.24 2.00
N LEU A 86 9.28 -8.80 1.94
CA LEU A 86 8.81 -7.72 2.82
C LEU A 86 8.68 -8.26 4.24
N SER A 87 9.34 -7.60 5.19
CA SER A 87 9.18 -7.91 6.61
C SER A 87 7.84 -7.35 7.10
N LEU A 88 6.91 -8.23 7.44
CA LEU A 88 5.59 -7.90 7.95
C LEU A 88 5.40 -8.52 9.33
N GLY A 89 4.85 -7.75 10.25
CA GLY A 89 4.42 -8.24 11.55
C GLY A 89 3.05 -8.93 11.48
N LYS A 90 2.67 -9.55 12.59
CA LYS A 90 1.38 -10.22 12.71
C LYS A 90 0.20 -9.25 12.53
N GLU A 91 0.33 -8.02 13.02
CA GLU A 91 -0.75 -7.01 12.92
C GLU A 91 -1.05 -6.65 11.46
N GLU A 92 -0.02 -6.46 10.61
CA GLU A 92 -0.20 -6.15 9.19
C GLU A 92 -0.91 -7.28 8.46
N ILE A 93 -0.56 -8.54 8.77
CA ILE A 93 -1.17 -9.73 8.18
C ILE A 93 -2.64 -9.86 8.62
N ASP A 94 -2.92 -9.71 9.91
CA ASP A 94 -4.27 -9.81 10.46
C ASP A 94 -5.19 -8.71 9.90
N ILE A 95 -4.70 -7.47 9.79
CA ILE A 95 -5.44 -6.35 9.21
C ILE A 95 -5.73 -6.59 7.73
N ALA A 96 -4.76 -7.08 6.95
CA ALA A 96 -4.97 -7.42 5.55
C ALA A 96 -6.07 -8.49 5.37
N ALA A 97 -6.07 -9.53 6.20
CA ALA A 97 -7.10 -10.55 6.20
C ALA A 97 -8.50 -9.94 6.46
N VAL A 98 -8.63 -9.09 7.48
CA VAL A 98 -9.91 -8.43 7.80
C VAL A 98 -10.36 -7.50 6.67
N LEU A 99 -9.44 -6.77 6.02
CA LEU A 99 -9.76 -5.89 4.90
C LEU A 99 -10.26 -6.68 3.68
N THR A 100 -9.71 -7.87 3.43
CA THR A 100 -10.11 -8.76 2.34
C THR A 100 -11.47 -9.42 2.62
N GLU A 101 -11.62 -10.09 3.77
CA GLU A 101 -12.81 -10.90 4.08
C GLU A 101 -14.10 -10.09 4.14
N LYS A 102 -14.03 -8.86 4.61
CA LYS A 102 -15.24 -8.05 4.88
C LYS A 102 -15.60 -7.10 3.75
N GLU A 103 -14.90 -7.17 2.62
CA GLU A 103 -15.08 -6.17 1.56
C GLU A 103 -15.16 -4.74 2.12
N SER A 104 -14.44 -4.50 3.22
CA SER A 104 -14.62 -3.32 4.07
C SER A 104 -14.38 -2.02 3.32
N ILE A 105 -13.53 -2.04 2.29
CA ILE A 105 -13.31 -0.88 1.41
C ILE A 105 -14.51 -0.66 0.49
N ARG A 106 -15.10 -1.72 -0.08
CA ARG A 106 -16.30 -1.58 -0.91
C ARG A 106 -17.45 -1.02 -0.08
N ARG A 107 -17.63 -1.54 1.14
CA ARG A 107 -18.68 -1.08 2.08
C ARG A 107 -18.44 0.33 2.60
N SER A 108 -17.18 0.77 2.73
CA SER A 108 -16.89 2.15 3.10
C SER A 108 -17.21 3.18 2.01
N ARG A 109 -17.31 2.73 0.74
CA ARG A 109 -17.74 3.57 -0.39
C ARG A 109 -19.26 3.66 -0.54
N TYR A 110 -19.99 2.68 0.00
CA TYR A 110 -21.45 2.60 -0.07
C TYR A 110 -22.02 2.53 1.34
N ILE A 111 -23.07 3.30 1.62
CA ILE A 111 -23.75 3.25 2.89
C ILE A 111 -24.54 1.95 2.95
N GLU A 112 -24.01 0.95 3.63
CA GLU A 112 -24.74 -0.26 3.99
C GLU A 112 -25.24 -0.12 5.43
N THR A 113 -26.55 -0.21 5.62
CA THR A 113 -27.16 -0.20 6.95
C THR A 113 -27.00 -1.59 7.58
N GLY A 114 -26.53 -1.65 8.80
CA GLY A 114 -26.37 -2.90 9.55
C GLY A 114 -25.11 -2.94 10.42
N TYR A 115 -25.04 -3.94 11.28
CA TYR A 115 -23.87 -4.17 12.13
C TYR A 115 -22.75 -4.81 11.29
N TYR A 116 -21.61 -4.15 11.14
CA TYR A 116 -20.39 -4.77 10.60
C TYR A 116 -19.18 -4.37 11.43
N GLN A 117 -18.31 -5.33 11.63
CA GLN A 117 -17.02 -5.07 12.29
C GLN A 117 -16.04 -4.52 11.25
N ARG A 118 -15.44 -3.38 11.56
CA ARG A 118 -14.33 -2.80 10.80
C ARG A 118 -13.07 -2.78 11.66
N PRO A 119 -11.87 -2.82 11.07
CA PRO A 119 -10.66 -2.61 11.83
C PRO A 119 -10.70 -1.25 12.53
N GLY A 120 -10.17 -1.19 13.75
CA GLY A 120 -10.03 0.08 14.46
C GLY A 120 -9.08 1.04 13.73
N LEU A 121 -9.37 2.33 13.73
CA LEU A 121 -8.53 3.35 13.08
C LEU A 121 -7.08 3.33 13.58
N ALA A 122 -6.89 3.09 14.89
CA ALA A 122 -5.56 2.98 15.48
C ALA A 122 -4.77 1.78 14.90
N ALA A 123 -5.41 0.62 14.70
CA ALA A 123 -4.76 -0.54 14.11
C ALA A 123 -4.41 -0.28 12.64
N LEU A 124 -5.32 0.30 11.86
CA LEU A 124 -5.03 0.70 10.47
C LEU A 124 -3.87 1.69 10.37
N SER A 125 -3.81 2.68 11.27
CA SER A 125 -2.72 3.67 11.28
C SER A 125 -1.38 3.05 11.68
N ARG A 126 -1.35 2.13 12.65
CA ARG A 126 -0.12 1.39 12.99
C ARG A 126 0.35 0.50 11.84
N THR A 127 -0.59 -0.15 11.14
CA THR A 127 -0.28 -0.92 9.92
C THR A 127 0.36 -0.02 8.85
N CYS A 128 -0.19 1.18 8.60
CA CYS A 128 0.45 2.14 7.70
C CYS A 128 1.87 2.50 8.15
N GLN A 129 2.07 2.72 9.45
CA GLN A 129 3.39 3.04 10.02
C GLN A 129 4.39 1.89 9.83
N GLY A 130 3.99 0.65 10.12
CA GLY A 130 4.84 -0.53 9.92
C GLY A 130 5.20 -0.73 8.46
N LEU A 131 4.24 -0.60 7.56
CA LEU A 131 4.47 -0.67 6.11
C LEU A 131 5.37 0.46 5.60
N ASP A 132 5.19 1.69 6.09
CA ASP A 132 6.07 2.81 5.72
C ASP A 132 7.53 2.51 6.08
N GLN A 133 7.78 1.99 7.27
CA GLN A 133 9.12 1.62 7.73
C GLN A 133 9.71 0.48 6.90
N SER A 134 8.96 -0.61 6.73
CA SER A 134 9.43 -1.81 6.01
C SER A 134 9.67 -1.54 4.53
N VAL A 135 8.80 -0.80 3.87
CA VAL A 135 8.95 -0.43 2.45
C VAL A 135 10.07 0.60 2.28
N SER A 136 10.20 1.59 3.18
CA SER A 136 11.34 2.52 3.19
C SER A 136 12.68 1.78 3.29
N ALA A 137 12.79 0.81 4.18
CA ALA A 137 14.00 0.00 4.33
C ALA A 137 14.32 -0.78 3.04
N ALA A 138 13.28 -1.32 2.37
CA ALA A 138 13.46 -2.00 1.09
C ALA A 138 13.96 -1.05 -0.01
N PHE A 139 13.45 0.19 -0.08
CA PHE A 139 13.97 1.20 -1.01
C PHE A 139 15.43 1.55 -0.73
N GLN A 140 15.81 1.72 0.54
CA GLN A 140 17.20 2.01 0.93
C GLN A 140 18.13 0.87 0.54
N SER A 141 17.74 -0.39 0.78
CA SER A 141 18.49 -1.58 0.40
C SER A 141 18.72 -1.67 -1.11
N VAL A 142 17.68 -1.47 -1.91
CA VAL A 142 17.80 -1.46 -3.38
C VAL A 142 18.69 -0.30 -3.84
N SER A 143 18.54 0.90 -3.27
CA SER A 143 19.38 2.05 -3.59
C SER A 143 20.85 1.82 -3.27
N ALA A 144 21.16 1.15 -2.16
CA ALA A 144 22.52 0.80 -1.77
C ALA A 144 23.12 -0.19 -2.77
N ALA A 145 22.40 -1.28 -3.06
CA ALA A 145 22.85 -2.29 -4.02
C ALA A 145 23.11 -1.72 -5.42
N LEU A 146 22.26 -0.79 -5.88
CA LEU A 146 22.46 -0.13 -7.18
C LEU A 146 23.65 0.81 -7.20
N ARG A 147 23.91 1.54 -6.11
CA ARG A 147 25.11 2.39 -5.99
C ARG A 147 26.39 1.55 -6.00
N ASP A 148 26.40 0.44 -5.28
CA ASP A 148 27.54 -0.49 -5.26
C ASP A 148 27.79 -1.11 -6.64
N ALA A 149 26.75 -1.32 -7.43
CA ALA A 149 26.85 -1.76 -8.83
C ALA A 149 27.14 -0.62 -9.83
N GLY A 150 27.30 0.64 -9.37
CA GLY A 150 27.52 1.81 -10.24
C GLY A 150 26.28 2.24 -11.03
N MET A 151 25.08 1.86 -10.59
CA MET A 151 23.79 2.15 -11.25
C MET A 151 22.96 3.11 -10.41
N SER A 152 22.08 3.90 -11.05
CA SER A 152 21.06 4.68 -10.36
C SER A 152 19.72 3.94 -10.33
N ILE A 153 18.87 4.25 -9.35
CA ILE A 153 17.51 3.67 -9.25
C ILE A 153 16.69 3.94 -10.51
N GLN A 154 16.87 5.09 -11.14
CA GLN A 154 16.18 5.45 -12.39
C GLN A 154 16.64 4.59 -13.56
N SER A 155 17.93 4.25 -13.64
CA SER A 155 18.47 3.36 -14.68
C SER A 155 18.02 1.91 -14.52
N ALA A 156 17.87 1.42 -13.28
CA ALA A 156 17.39 0.06 -13.02
C ALA A 156 15.93 -0.15 -13.41
N ALA A 157 15.08 0.85 -13.19
CA ALA A 157 13.67 0.80 -13.59
C ALA A 157 13.51 0.74 -15.12
N LEU A 158 14.44 1.33 -15.89
CA LEU A 158 14.42 1.33 -17.35
C LEU A 158 14.99 0.02 -17.93
N ASN A 159 15.95 -0.62 -17.27
CA ASN A 159 16.57 -1.86 -17.77
C ASN A 159 15.66 -3.09 -17.63
N HIS A 160 14.67 -3.09 -16.77
CA HIS A 160 13.66 -4.15 -16.69
C HIS A 160 12.58 -4.08 -17.77
N ILE A 161 12.48 -2.98 -18.50
CA ILE A 161 11.50 -2.77 -19.58
C ILE A 161 12.07 -3.16 -20.97
N GLY A 162 13.37 -3.43 -21.06
CA GLY A 162 14.07 -3.70 -22.33
C GLY A 162 14.52 -5.14 -22.57
N ALA A 163 14.00 -6.12 -21.84
CA ALA A 163 14.35 -7.52 -21.97
C ALA A 163 13.14 -8.41 -22.28
N ASP A 164 12.41 -8.04 -23.32
CA ASP A 164 11.49 -8.94 -24.06
C ASP A 164 11.57 -8.65 -25.56
#